data_04464c00905a24059d45e8d8888ba1b8
#
_entry.id   04464c00905a24059d45e8d8888ba1b8
#
_cell.length_a   1.000
_cell.length_b   1.000
_cell.length_c   1.000
_cell.angle_alpha   90.00
_cell.angle_beta   90.00
_cell.angle_gamma   90.00
#
_symmetry.space_group_name_H-M   'P 1'
#
loop_
_entity.id
_entity.type
_entity.pdbx_description
1 polymer ?
#
loop_
_entity_poly.entity_id
_entity_poly.type
_entity_poly.pdbx_seq_one_letter_code
_entity_poly.pdbx_strand_id
1 'polypeptide(L)'
;MIIMERVFLLLLLIFPPACSPYVLAARETYEIATDPRSIFTQASDTEAEARIKAALLASPVRGTSGIDVYCRQGVVVLVGVVPPGSQAGQAAVSIARQTSGVRRVETYFVPSRPSWENDTAIKEEIRATLIADPSLVSGRVDIAVYAGHVVLVGVVDSRANVQKFIADAGSVSGVVSVTSYIQTV
;
A
#
# COMPACT_ATOMS: atom_id res chain seq x y z
N MET A 1 33.18 34.32 -9.90
CA MET A 1 33.20 32.85 -9.68
C MET A 1 32.74 32.48 -8.26
N ILE A 2 33.17 33.14 -7.22
CA ILE A 2 32.86 32.86 -5.80
C ILE A 2 31.40 33.18 -5.41
N ILE A 3 30.76 34.14 -6.08
CA ILE A 3 29.35 34.56 -5.78
C ILE A 3 28.37 33.56 -6.33
N MET A 4 28.63 32.91 -7.46
CA MET A 4 27.75 31.91 -8.06
C MET A 4 27.70 30.61 -7.25
N GLU A 5 28.79 30.22 -6.61
CA GLU A 5 28.87 29.03 -5.75
C GLU A 5 28.08 29.18 -4.45
N ARG A 6 28.09 30.39 -3.87
CA ARG A 6 27.27 30.67 -2.67
C ARG A 6 25.78 30.76 -2.92
N VAL A 7 25.38 31.21 -4.10
CA VAL A 7 23.96 31.23 -4.49
C VAL A 7 23.44 29.80 -4.74
N PHE A 8 24.28 28.93 -5.33
CA PHE A 8 23.91 27.53 -5.53
C PHE A 8 23.78 26.76 -4.22
N LEU A 9 24.67 27.04 -3.25
CA LEU A 9 24.61 26.44 -1.91
C LEU A 9 23.39 26.93 -1.10
N LEU A 10 22.99 28.20 -1.30
CA LEU A 10 21.81 28.78 -0.64
C LEU A 10 20.49 28.25 -1.22
N LEU A 11 20.45 27.93 -2.52
CA LEU A 11 19.28 27.32 -3.17
C LEU A 11 19.03 25.88 -2.71
N LEU A 12 20.08 25.15 -2.35
CA LEU A 12 19.99 23.78 -1.82
C LEU A 12 19.41 23.71 -0.41
N LEU A 13 19.47 24.81 0.35
CA LEU A 13 18.92 24.90 1.71
C LEU A 13 17.43 25.25 1.77
N ILE A 14 16.84 25.69 0.64
CA ILE A 14 15.44 26.16 0.58
C ILE A 14 14.47 25.03 0.18
N PHE A 15 14.98 23.93 -0.46
CA PHE A 15 14.16 22.78 -0.81
C PHE A 15 14.41 21.64 0.18
N PRO A 16 13.39 21.22 0.99
CA PRO A 16 13.53 20.02 1.81
C PRO A 16 13.83 18.82 0.89
N PRO A 17 14.81 17.98 1.20
CA PRO A 17 15.23 16.88 0.33
C PRO A 17 14.11 15.87 0.04
N ALA A 18 13.05 15.86 0.84
CA ALA A 18 11.89 14.98 0.67
C ALA A 18 11.00 15.32 -0.54
N CYS A 19 11.10 16.53 -1.13
CA CYS A 19 10.30 16.97 -2.26
C CYS A 19 11.06 17.03 -3.59
N SER A 20 12.30 16.53 -3.64
CA SER A 20 13.07 16.50 -4.87
C SER A 20 12.50 15.46 -5.84
N PRO A 21 12.18 15.81 -7.10
CA PRO A 21 11.71 14.83 -8.09
C PRO A 21 12.71 13.70 -8.33
N TYR A 22 13.99 13.95 -8.07
CA TYR A 22 15.04 12.92 -8.16
C TYR A 22 14.96 11.87 -7.04
N VAL A 23 14.52 12.27 -5.83
CA VAL A 23 14.35 11.32 -4.70
C VAL A 23 13.11 10.45 -4.94
N LEU A 24 12.02 11.01 -5.49
CA LEU A 24 10.84 10.25 -5.87
C LEU A 24 11.14 9.26 -6.98
N ALA A 25 11.81 9.69 -8.05
CA ALA A 25 12.21 8.82 -9.14
C ALA A 25 13.17 7.71 -8.70
N ALA A 26 14.12 8.00 -7.81
CA ALA A 26 15.04 7.00 -7.27
C ALA A 26 14.32 5.95 -6.41
N ARG A 27 13.31 6.37 -5.64
CA ARG A 27 12.49 5.46 -4.84
C ARG A 27 11.66 4.51 -5.71
N GLU A 28 10.95 5.03 -6.71
CA GLU A 28 10.19 4.21 -7.66
C GLU A 28 11.06 3.21 -8.39
N THR A 29 12.24 3.64 -8.86
CA THR A 29 13.21 2.75 -9.54
C THR A 29 13.72 1.65 -8.60
N TYR A 30 13.98 1.97 -7.33
CA TYR A 30 14.42 0.99 -6.34
C TYR A 30 13.31 -0.03 -6.02
N GLU A 31 12.08 0.41 -5.84
CA GLU A 31 10.93 -0.46 -5.58
C GLU A 31 10.69 -1.43 -6.75
N ILE A 32 10.75 -0.95 -7.99
CA ILE A 32 10.63 -1.79 -9.20
C ILE A 32 11.79 -2.79 -9.30
N ALA A 33 13.01 -2.37 -9.07
CA ALA A 33 14.20 -3.21 -9.22
C ALA A 33 14.32 -4.31 -8.15
N THR A 34 13.74 -4.09 -6.96
CA THR A 34 13.80 -5.04 -5.85
C THR A 34 12.57 -5.95 -5.74
N ASP A 35 11.51 -5.67 -6.49
CA ASP A 35 10.30 -6.50 -6.50
C ASP A 35 10.58 -7.84 -7.23
N PRO A 36 10.27 -8.99 -6.61
CA PRO A 36 10.53 -10.31 -7.20
C PRO A 36 9.64 -10.63 -8.39
N ARG A 37 8.59 -9.84 -8.64
CA ARG A 37 7.72 -10.00 -9.81
C ARG A 37 8.41 -9.50 -11.07
N SER A 38 8.06 -10.10 -12.22
CA SER A 38 8.50 -9.55 -13.50
C SER A 38 7.95 -8.13 -13.73
N ILE A 39 8.66 -7.30 -14.48
CA ILE A 39 8.21 -5.94 -14.86
C ILE A 39 6.83 -5.99 -15.56
N PHE A 40 6.58 -7.01 -16.36
CA PHE A 40 5.28 -7.20 -17.03
C PHE A 40 4.16 -7.49 -16.02
N THR A 41 4.43 -8.29 -15.00
CA THR A 41 3.45 -8.56 -13.93
C THR A 41 3.17 -7.32 -13.12
N GLN A 42 4.20 -6.54 -12.76
CA GLN A 42 4.05 -5.29 -12.04
C GLN A 42 3.20 -4.28 -12.82
N ALA A 43 3.48 -4.12 -14.13
CA ALA A 43 2.73 -3.22 -15.01
C ALA A 43 1.26 -3.66 -15.13
N SER A 44 0.99 -4.96 -15.29
CA SER A 44 -0.36 -5.50 -15.36
C SER A 44 -1.13 -5.31 -14.05
N ASP A 45 -0.50 -5.54 -12.91
CA ASP A 45 -1.08 -5.33 -11.58
C ASP A 45 -1.43 -3.85 -11.36
N THR A 46 -0.51 -2.94 -11.72
CA THR A 46 -0.71 -1.49 -11.61
C THR A 46 -1.85 -1.01 -12.50
N GLU A 47 -1.95 -1.52 -13.72
CA GLU A 47 -3.04 -1.19 -14.64
C GLU A 47 -4.38 -1.68 -14.12
N ALA A 48 -4.46 -2.92 -13.61
CA ALA A 48 -5.68 -3.49 -13.03
C ALA A 48 -6.11 -2.67 -11.80
N GLU A 49 -5.18 -2.33 -10.92
CA GLU A 49 -5.42 -1.50 -9.74
C GLU A 49 -5.98 -0.12 -10.12
N ALA A 50 -5.37 0.56 -11.09
CA ALA A 50 -5.83 1.86 -11.58
C ALA A 50 -7.23 1.80 -12.19
N ARG A 51 -7.51 0.77 -13.01
CA ARG A 51 -8.84 0.56 -13.61
C ARG A 51 -9.91 0.32 -12.55
N ILE A 52 -9.64 -0.50 -11.54
CA ILE A 52 -10.58 -0.77 -10.45
C ILE A 52 -10.82 0.53 -9.66
N LYS A 53 -9.77 1.25 -9.28
CA LYS A 53 -9.90 2.54 -8.56
C LYS A 53 -10.75 3.54 -9.33
N ALA A 54 -10.51 3.69 -10.63
CA ALA A 54 -11.31 4.58 -11.49
C ALA A 54 -12.79 4.16 -11.54
N ALA A 55 -13.06 2.86 -11.67
CA ALA A 55 -14.42 2.34 -11.70
C ALA A 55 -15.14 2.49 -10.35
N LEU A 56 -14.43 2.33 -9.23
CA LEU A 56 -14.98 2.56 -7.88
C LEU A 56 -15.34 4.04 -7.66
N LEU A 57 -14.49 4.96 -8.15
CA LEU A 57 -14.76 6.39 -8.10
C LEU A 57 -15.95 6.81 -8.97
N ALA A 58 -16.11 6.18 -10.14
CA ALA A 58 -17.21 6.44 -11.07
C ALA A 58 -18.50 5.71 -10.68
N SER A 59 -18.48 4.82 -9.70
CA SER A 59 -19.63 4.01 -9.28
C SER A 59 -20.72 4.88 -8.66
N PRO A 60 -22.00 4.68 -9.04
CA PRO A 60 -23.13 5.35 -8.41
C PRO A 60 -23.42 4.84 -6.99
N VAL A 61 -22.83 3.72 -6.60
CA VAL A 61 -23.01 3.12 -5.26
C VAL A 61 -22.17 3.90 -4.25
N ARG A 62 -22.85 4.49 -3.25
CA ARG A 62 -22.17 5.28 -2.21
C ARG A 62 -21.23 4.42 -1.39
N GLY A 63 -20.04 4.97 -1.11
CA GLY A 63 -19.02 4.34 -0.27
C GLY A 63 -17.98 3.50 -1.02
N THR A 64 -18.15 3.27 -2.33
CA THR A 64 -17.14 2.57 -3.13
C THR A 64 -15.83 3.33 -3.25
N SER A 65 -15.88 4.67 -3.31
CA SER A 65 -14.71 5.53 -3.41
C SER A 65 -13.78 5.50 -2.19
N GLY A 66 -14.28 5.03 -1.04
CA GLY A 66 -13.49 4.88 0.19
C GLY A 66 -12.84 3.50 0.34
N ILE A 67 -12.87 2.67 -0.69
CA ILE A 67 -12.27 1.34 -0.68
C ILE A 67 -10.89 1.42 -1.36
N ASP A 68 -9.86 1.07 -0.61
CA ASP A 68 -8.49 0.92 -1.12
C ASP A 68 -8.37 -0.37 -1.93
N VAL A 69 -7.58 -0.29 -3.00
CA VAL A 69 -7.36 -1.39 -3.94
C VAL A 69 -5.87 -1.67 -4.02
N TYR A 70 -5.52 -2.90 -3.82
CA TYR A 70 -4.15 -3.42 -4.00
C TYR A 70 -4.21 -4.60 -4.96
N CYS A 71 -3.34 -4.64 -5.97
CA CYS A 71 -3.24 -5.76 -6.91
C CYS A 71 -1.83 -6.32 -6.91
N ARG A 72 -1.71 -7.61 -6.63
CA ARG A 72 -0.42 -8.31 -6.63
C ARG A 72 -0.57 -9.67 -7.29
N GLN A 73 0.16 -9.89 -8.40
CA GLN A 73 0.08 -11.11 -9.21
C GLN A 73 -1.36 -11.45 -9.63
N GLY A 74 -2.17 -10.44 -10.00
CA GLY A 74 -3.59 -10.63 -10.36
C GLY A 74 -4.51 -10.97 -9.18
N VAL A 75 -4.01 -10.96 -7.95
CA VAL A 75 -4.85 -11.05 -6.74
C VAL A 75 -5.13 -9.63 -6.26
N VAL A 76 -6.41 -9.28 -6.27
CA VAL A 76 -6.88 -7.98 -5.79
C VAL A 76 -7.31 -8.12 -4.33
N VAL A 77 -6.83 -7.23 -3.49
CA VAL A 77 -7.26 -7.08 -2.10
C VAL A 77 -7.98 -5.73 -1.97
N LEU A 78 -9.26 -5.78 -1.62
CA LEU A 78 -10.09 -4.61 -1.36
C LEU A 78 -10.16 -4.37 0.15
N VAL A 79 -9.71 -3.19 0.59
CA VAL A 79 -9.64 -2.86 2.01
C VAL A 79 -10.40 -1.56 2.26
N GLY A 80 -11.23 -1.50 3.29
CA GLY A 80 -11.94 -0.27 3.57
C GLY A 80 -13.07 -0.38 4.58
N VAL A 81 -13.75 0.74 4.78
CA VAL A 81 -14.93 0.81 5.65
C VAL A 81 -16.19 0.54 4.84
N VAL A 82 -16.88 -0.54 5.16
CA VAL A 82 -18.15 -0.92 4.54
C VAL A 82 -19.20 -1.11 5.63
N PRO A 83 -20.08 -0.11 5.85
CA PRO A 83 -21.14 -0.21 6.85
C PRO A 83 -22.07 -1.41 6.62
N PRO A 84 -22.61 -2.02 7.67
CA PRO A 84 -23.61 -3.08 7.56
C PRO A 84 -24.80 -2.64 6.70
N GLY A 85 -25.24 -3.51 5.79
CA GLY A 85 -26.34 -3.21 4.86
C GLY A 85 -25.93 -2.33 3.66
N SER A 86 -24.68 -1.86 3.58
CA SER A 86 -24.18 -1.12 2.42
C SER A 86 -23.94 -2.06 1.23
N GLN A 87 -24.28 -1.60 0.04
CA GLN A 87 -23.99 -2.31 -1.22
C GLN A 87 -22.55 -2.08 -1.71
N ALA A 88 -21.77 -1.19 -1.05
CA ALA A 88 -20.45 -0.78 -1.51
C ALA A 88 -19.48 -1.97 -1.65
N GLY A 89 -19.46 -2.88 -0.70
CA GLY A 89 -18.58 -4.05 -0.75
C GLY A 89 -18.92 -4.99 -1.91
N GLN A 90 -20.20 -5.26 -2.14
CA GLN A 90 -20.65 -6.12 -3.25
C GLN A 90 -20.34 -5.46 -4.60
N ALA A 91 -20.59 -4.16 -4.73
CA ALA A 91 -20.27 -3.40 -5.94
C ALA A 91 -18.76 -3.42 -6.21
N ALA A 92 -17.94 -3.18 -5.19
CA ALA A 92 -16.49 -3.21 -5.32
C ALA A 92 -15.97 -4.58 -5.77
N VAL A 93 -16.44 -5.66 -5.16
CA VAL A 93 -16.11 -7.04 -5.57
C VAL A 93 -16.53 -7.32 -7.01
N SER A 94 -17.73 -6.88 -7.41
CA SER A 94 -18.20 -7.05 -8.79
C SER A 94 -17.32 -6.31 -9.80
N ILE A 95 -16.97 -5.05 -9.52
CA ILE A 95 -16.07 -4.24 -10.35
C ILE A 95 -14.70 -4.91 -10.48
N ALA A 96 -14.11 -5.33 -9.35
CA ALA A 96 -12.81 -5.97 -9.36
C ALA A 96 -12.81 -7.28 -10.17
N ARG A 97 -13.81 -8.13 -10.00
CA ARG A 97 -13.91 -9.42 -10.72
C ARG A 97 -14.09 -9.26 -12.24
N GLN A 98 -14.68 -8.15 -12.69
CA GLN A 98 -14.90 -7.85 -14.11
C GLN A 98 -13.68 -7.20 -14.76
N THR A 99 -12.67 -6.79 -13.97
CA THR A 99 -11.46 -6.15 -14.50
C THR A 99 -10.51 -7.18 -15.09
N SER A 100 -10.06 -6.91 -16.31
CA SER A 100 -9.09 -7.76 -17.00
C SER A 100 -7.78 -7.88 -16.21
N GLY A 101 -7.21 -9.09 -16.15
CA GLY A 101 -5.99 -9.38 -15.40
C GLY A 101 -6.23 -9.80 -13.94
N VAL A 102 -7.45 -9.63 -13.42
CA VAL A 102 -7.80 -10.08 -12.07
C VAL A 102 -8.12 -11.57 -12.08
N ARG A 103 -7.38 -12.32 -11.25
CA ARG A 103 -7.55 -13.77 -11.06
C ARG A 103 -8.35 -14.12 -9.82
N ARG A 104 -8.19 -13.31 -8.75
CA ARG A 104 -8.84 -13.53 -7.46
C ARG A 104 -9.09 -12.19 -6.77
N VAL A 105 -10.18 -12.11 -6.02
CA VAL A 105 -10.52 -10.95 -5.21
C VAL A 105 -10.67 -11.39 -3.76
N GLU A 106 -9.90 -10.78 -2.89
CA GLU A 106 -9.96 -10.87 -1.44
C GLU A 106 -10.50 -9.57 -0.87
N THR A 107 -11.08 -9.62 0.30
CA THR A 107 -11.67 -8.43 0.93
C THR A 107 -11.31 -8.37 2.41
N TYR A 108 -11.02 -7.17 2.88
CA TYR A 108 -10.93 -6.85 4.29
C TYR A 108 -11.77 -5.59 4.56
N PHE A 109 -13.02 -5.80 4.92
CA PHE A 109 -13.96 -4.73 5.20
C PHE A 109 -14.24 -4.61 6.69
N VAL A 110 -14.13 -3.39 7.23
CA VAL A 110 -14.50 -3.07 8.59
C VAL A 110 -15.85 -2.36 8.60
N PRO A 111 -16.74 -2.63 9.57
CA PRO A 111 -18.10 -2.08 9.57
C PRO A 111 -18.16 -0.59 9.90
N SER A 112 -17.18 -0.08 10.63
CA SER A 112 -17.08 1.33 11.01
C SER A 112 -15.63 1.69 11.29
N ARG A 113 -15.33 2.97 11.29
CA ARG A 113 -14.03 3.52 11.65
C ARG A 113 -14.18 4.33 12.94
N PRO A 114 -13.95 3.73 14.11
CA PRO A 114 -14.22 4.40 15.40
C PRO A 114 -13.29 5.59 15.68
N SER A 115 -12.02 5.54 15.25
CA SER A 115 -11.12 6.69 15.19
C SER A 115 -10.03 6.43 14.16
N TRP A 116 -9.68 7.45 13.39
CA TRP A 116 -8.59 7.39 12.41
C TRP A 116 -7.31 8.10 12.90
N GLU A 117 -7.42 8.82 14.03
CA GLU A 117 -6.35 9.67 14.54
C GLU A 117 -5.06 8.87 14.83
N ASN A 118 -5.20 7.65 15.32
CA ASN A 118 -4.05 6.79 15.61
C ASN A 118 -3.60 5.94 14.42
N ASP A 119 -4.47 5.65 13.44
CA ASP A 119 -4.15 4.76 12.31
C ASP A 119 -2.97 5.25 11.48
N THR A 120 -2.87 6.57 11.26
CA THR A 120 -1.75 7.16 10.53
C THR A 120 -0.44 7.02 11.31
N ALA A 121 -0.45 7.28 12.63
CA ALA A 121 0.72 7.13 13.48
C ALA A 121 1.18 5.67 13.53
N ILE A 122 0.25 4.73 13.72
CA ILE A 122 0.53 3.28 13.70
C ILE A 122 1.15 2.88 12.36
N LYS A 123 0.59 3.34 11.24
CA LYS A 123 1.11 3.03 9.90
C LYS A 123 2.54 3.51 9.71
N GLU A 124 2.85 4.74 10.15
CA GLU A 124 4.20 5.30 10.01
C GLU A 124 5.20 4.59 10.95
N GLU A 125 4.78 4.20 12.15
CA GLU A 125 5.62 3.44 13.07
C GLU A 125 5.90 2.03 12.54
N ILE A 126 4.90 1.35 11.96
CA ILE A 126 5.10 0.07 11.26
C ILE A 126 6.10 0.23 10.12
N ARG A 127 5.97 1.28 9.30
CA ARG A 127 6.94 1.55 8.22
C ARG A 127 8.35 1.74 8.74
N ALA A 128 8.52 2.51 9.81
CA ALA A 128 9.82 2.73 10.43
C ALA A 128 10.42 1.42 10.94
N THR A 129 9.62 0.58 11.61
CA THR A 129 10.03 -0.74 12.12
C THR A 129 10.48 -1.66 10.97
N LEU A 130 9.69 -1.73 9.88
CA LEU A 130 10.02 -2.57 8.73
C LEU A 130 11.26 -2.08 7.95
N ILE A 131 11.49 -0.76 7.89
CA ILE A 131 12.70 -0.19 7.27
C ILE A 131 13.93 -0.46 8.13
N ALA A 132 13.80 -0.48 9.45
CA ALA A 132 14.89 -0.75 10.36
C ALA A 132 15.38 -2.21 10.32
N ASP A 133 14.58 -3.13 9.80
CA ASP A 133 14.98 -4.53 9.62
C ASP A 133 15.71 -4.74 8.28
N PRO A 134 17.04 -4.97 8.30
CA PRO A 134 17.82 -5.10 7.07
C PRO A 134 17.54 -6.40 6.30
N SER A 135 16.83 -7.35 6.90
CA SER A 135 16.45 -8.61 6.24
C SER A 135 15.17 -8.50 5.43
N LEU A 136 14.43 -7.38 5.58
CA LEU A 136 13.18 -7.12 4.87
C LEU A 136 13.39 -6.06 3.78
N VAL A 137 12.74 -6.25 2.65
CA VAL A 137 12.59 -5.20 1.62
C VAL A 137 11.22 -4.58 1.81
N SER A 138 11.15 -3.55 2.66
CA SER A 138 9.89 -2.93 3.10
C SER A 138 9.04 -2.36 1.96
N GLY A 139 9.64 -1.92 0.87
CA GLY A 139 8.94 -1.41 -0.32
C GLY A 139 8.10 -2.46 -1.08
N ARG A 140 8.26 -3.76 -0.76
CA ARG A 140 7.50 -4.85 -1.39
C ARG A 140 6.13 -5.11 -0.76
N VAL A 141 5.84 -4.47 0.37
CA VAL A 141 4.61 -4.69 1.15
C VAL A 141 3.90 -3.38 1.42
N ASP A 142 2.66 -3.31 0.96
CA ASP A 142 1.75 -2.21 1.28
C ASP A 142 1.12 -2.44 2.65
N ILE A 143 0.89 -1.33 3.36
CA ILE A 143 0.33 -1.32 4.71
C ILE A 143 -0.95 -0.48 4.70
N ALA A 144 -2.06 -1.08 5.09
CA ALA A 144 -3.29 -0.37 5.42
C ALA A 144 -3.61 -0.56 6.91
N VAL A 145 -4.12 0.47 7.55
CA VAL A 145 -4.51 0.42 8.97
C VAL A 145 -5.91 1.00 9.11
N TYR A 146 -6.78 0.25 9.79
CA TYR A 146 -8.16 0.65 10.09
C TYR A 146 -8.50 0.29 11.54
N ALA A 147 -8.64 1.29 12.39
CA ALA A 147 -8.93 1.11 13.82
C ALA A 147 -7.91 0.19 14.54
N GLY A 148 -6.62 0.32 14.20
CA GLY A 148 -5.55 -0.53 14.73
C GLY A 148 -5.46 -1.92 14.09
N HIS A 149 -6.36 -2.27 13.18
CA HIS A 149 -6.28 -3.50 12.40
C HIS A 149 -5.40 -3.27 11.16
N VAL A 150 -4.29 -4.00 11.09
CA VAL A 150 -3.30 -3.87 10.04
C VAL A 150 -3.56 -4.90 8.94
N VAL A 151 -3.52 -4.43 7.69
CA VAL A 151 -3.58 -5.29 6.50
C VAL A 151 -2.28 -5.13 5.72
N LEU A 152 -1.59 -6.24 5.49
CA LEU A 152 -0.34 -6.30 4.73
C LEU A 152 -0.63 -6.95 3.38
N VAL A 153 -0.25 -6.28 2.28
CA VAL A 153 -0.42 -6.79 0.92
C VAL A 153 0.91 -6.69 0.17
N GLY A 154 1.40 -7.79 -0.39
CA GLY A 154 2.69 -7.73 -1.06
C GLY A 154 3.10 -9.05 -1.70
N VAL A 155 4.35 -9.09 -2.19
CA VAL A 155 5.02 -10.29 -2.68
C VAL A 155 6.44 -10.33 -2.15
N VAL A 156 6.81 -11.44 -1.52
CA VAL A 156 8.15 -11.64 -0.93
C VAL A 156 8.75 -12.98 -1.35
N ASP A 157 10.05 -13.15 -1.11
CA ASP A 157 10.82 -14.30 -1.58
C ASP A 157 10.60 -15.56 -0.73
N SER A 158 10.10 -15.42 0.50
CA SER A 158 9.99 -16.56 1.41
C SER A 158 8.88 -16.44 2.44
N ARG A 159 8.40 -17.60 2.92
CA ARG A 159 7.46 -17.65 4.05
C ARG A 159 8.06 -17.10 5.35
N ALA A 160 9.37 -17.23 5.52
CA ALA A 160 10.06 -16.66 6.68
C ALA A 160 9.92 -15.13 6.71
N ASN A 161 10.07 -14.48 5.55
CA ASN A 161 9.86 -13.05 5.42
C ASN A 161 8.39 -12.66 5.70
N VAL A 162 7.41 -13.45 5.24
CA VAL A 162 5.99 -13.20 5.57
C VAL A 162 5.78 -13.18 7.08
N GLN A 163 6.30 -14.18 7.80
CA GLN A 163 6.16 -14.26 9.26
C GLN A 163 6.84 -13.09 9.96
N LYS A 164 7.98 -12.64 9.43
CA LYS A 164 8.71 -11.52 9.96
C LYS A 164 7.94 -10.20 9.78
N PHE A 165 7.39 -9.95 8.60
CA PHE A 165 6.50 -8.80 8.36
C PHE A 165 5.31 -8.77 9.33
N ILE A 166 4.69 -9.92 9.58
CA ILE A 166 3.56 -10.04 10.52
C ILE A 166 4.02 -9.75 11.97
N ALA A 167 5.16 -10.32 12.38
CA ALA A 167 5.69 -10.14 13.73
C ALA A 167 6.09 -8.69 14.01
N ASP A 168 6.84 -8.08 13.08
CA ASP A 168 7.31 -6.71 13.21
C ASP A 168 6.14 -5.72 13.22
N ALA A 169 5.18 -5.86 12.30
CA ALA A 169 3.97 -5.04 12.30
C ALA A 169 3.14 -5.23 13.59
N GLY A 170 3.04 -6.45 14.09
CA GLY A 170 2.31 -6.76 15.31
C GLY A 170 2.97 -6.28 16.61
N SER A 171 4.26 -5.95 16.58
CA SER A 171 5.00 -5.42 17.73
C SER A 171 4.74 -3.93 17.99
N VAL A 172 4.16 -3.23 17.02
CA VAL A 172 3.93 -1.78 17.11
C VAL A 172 2.76 -1.48 18.06
N SER A 173 2.95 -0.47 18.89
CA SER A 173 1.95 -0.03 19.87
C SER A 173 0.66 0.44 19.18
N GLY A 174 -0.48 0.00 19.71
CA GLY A 174 -1.79 0.33 19.13
C GLY A 174 -2.27 -0.63 18.04
N VAL A 175 -1.45 -1.58 17.59
CA VAL A 175 -1.88 -2.65 16.69
C VAL A 175 -2.76 -3.64 17.43
N VAL A 176 -3.98 -3.85 16.93
CA VAL A 176 -4.98 -4.78 17.49
C VAL A 176 -4.85 -6.16 16.81
N SER A 177 -4.64 -6.18 15.52
CA SER A 177 -4.45 -7.42 14.75
C SER A 177 -3.69 -7.15 13.45
N VAL A 178 -3.05 -8.18 12.91
CA VAL A 178 -2.38 -8.14 11.60
C VAL A 178 -2.99 -9.22 10.72
N THR A 179 -3.52 -8.83 9.56
CA THR A 179 -3.99 -9.73 8.51
C THR A 179 -3.06 -9.62 7.32
N SER A 180 -2.54 -10.75 6.84
CA SER A 180 -1.57 -10.78 5.75
C SER A 180 -2.17 -11.39 4.48
N TYR A 181 -2.08 -10.65 3.39
CA TYR A 181 -2.28 -11.08 2.01
C TYR A 181 -0.95 -11.07 1.24
N ILE A 182 0.17 -11.24 1.94
CA ILE A 182 1.49 -11.35 1.32
C ILE A 182 1.61 -12.71 0.64
N GLN A 183 2.01 -12.70 -0.63
CA GLN A 183 2.27 -13.89 -1.42
C GLN A 183 3.78 -14.18 -1.47
N THR A 184 4.13 -15.42 -1.74
CA THR A 184 5.53 -15.83 -2.00
C THR A 184 5.69 -16.22 -3.46
N VAL A 185 6.85 -15.89 -4.05
CA VAL A 185 7.30 -16.38 -5.37
C VAL A 185 8.09 -17.65 -5.23
#